data_df43128d15babedbc7c24d68dbb688f9
#
_entry.id   df43128d15babedbc7c24d68dbb688f9
#
_cell.length_a   1.000
_cell.length_b   1.000
_cell.length_c   1.000
_cell.angle_alpha   90.00
_cell.angle_beta   90.00
_cell.angle_gamma   90.00
#
_symmetry.space_group_name_H-M   'P 1'
#
loop_
_entity.id
_entity.type
_entity.pdbx_description
1 polymer ?
#
loop_
_entity_poly.entity_id
_entity_poly.type
_entity_poly.pdbx_seq_one_letter_code
_entity_poly.pdbx_strand_id
1 'polypeptide(L)'
;MALQLIPRCNYPLLVAASFLVAFAVVSSAGQVAVYWGQGSASDDGSLADTCASGLYDFVNIAFVSAFGNGNGQPPVLNLAGHCDPAPGTCAVFSSDVKSCQARGVKVLISIGGATPTYSLTSADEARALADYLWDNFLGGSSPSRPLGDAVLDGVDFDIEQGGAGYYDELARALSSRCTGCLLTAAPQCPWPDTHLGDAIKTGLFSHVWVQFYNNQQCQYAPGDASSLESAWAQWTAGVPSPGNVFLGLPAAEGAAQSGGYIDADTLRSQVLPAVQGAANYGGIMLWDRARDAASGYGSSVRGNV
;
A
#
# COMPACT_ATOMS: atom_id res chain seq x y z
N MET A 1 12.90 9.58 -94.32
CA MET A 1 12.82 10.50 -93.16
C MET A 1 11.86 9.86 -92.13
N ALA A 2 12.40 9.06 -91.19
CA ALA A 2 11.64 8.28 -90.28
C ALA A 2 11.72 8.97 -88.89
N LEU A 3 10.56 9.37 -88.36
CA LEU A 3 10.43 9.89 -87.02
C LEU A 3 10.38 8.74 -86.01
N GLN A 4 11.36 8.64 -85.11
CA GLN A 4 11.30 7.70 -83.98
C GLN A 4 10.42 8.30 -82.84
N LEU A 5 9.42 7.54 -82.45
CA LEU A 5 8.60 7.79 -81.25
C LEU A 5 9.35 7.28 -80.00
N ILE A 6 9.55 8.15 -79.04
CA ILE A 6 10.12 7.84 -77.71
C ILE A 6 8.99 7.36 -76.79
N PRO A 7 9.12 6.20 -76.13
CA PRO A 7 8.09 5.75 -75.19
C PRO A 7 8.16 6.54 -73.87
N ARG A 8 6.99 7.06 -73.40
CA ARG A 8 6.83 7.68 -72.10
C ARG A 8 6.82 6.61 -71.03
N CYS A 9 7.79 6.66 -70.13
CA CYS A 9 7.86 5.83 -68.94
C CYS A 9 6.93 6.41 -67.87
N ASN A 10 5.84 5.72 -67.54
CA ASN A 10 4.95 6.05 -66.43
C ASN A 10 5.50 5.41 -65.16
N TYR A 11 6.04 6.22 -64.27
CA TYR A 11 6.35 5.80 -62.91
C TYR A 11 5.10 5.94 -62.01
N PRO A 12 4.65 4.88 -61.31
CA PRO A 12 3.59 5.05 -60.29
C PRO A 12 4.16 5.77 -59.06
N LEU A 13 3.54 6.87 -58.70
CA LEU A 13 3.81 7.52 -57.40
C LEU A 13 3.36 6.57 -56.27
N LEU A 14 4.29 5.98 -55.57
CA LEU A 14 4.07 5.31 -54.31
C LEU A 14 3.85 6.39 -53.24
N VAL A 15 2.58 6.64 -52.87
CA VAL A 15 2.24 7.44 -51.69
C VAL A 15 2.46 6.56 -50.47
N ALA A 16 3.56 6.75 -49.78
CA ALA A 16 3.79 6.14 -48.49
C ALA A 16 2.89 6.83 -47.43
N ALA A 17 1.78 6.19 -47.06
CA ALA A 17 0.97 6.63 -45.93
C ALA A 17 1.69 6.25 -44.62
N SER A 18 2.35 7.23 -44.01
CA SER A 18 2.92 7.07 -42.65
C SER A 18 1.78 7.03 -41.63
N PHE A 19 1.43 5.85 -41.13
CA PHE A 19 0.58 5.72 -39.96
C PHE A 19 1.35 6.11 -38.71
N LEU A 20 1.11 7.30 -38.18
CA LEU A 20 1.49 7.68 -36.81
C LEU A 20 0.59 6.89 -35.85
N VAL A 21 1.10 5.80 -35.29
CA VAL A 21 0.47 5.12 -34.15
C VAL A 21 0.76 5.99 -32.92
N ALA A 22 -0.21 6.83 -32.55
CA ALA A 22 -0.19 7.51 -31.27
C ALA A 22 -0.43 6.44 -30.19
N PHE A 23 0.60 6.05 -29.46
CA PHE A 23 0.45 5.33 -28.20
C PHE A 23 -0.17 6.32 -27.20
N ALA A 24 -1.47 6.20 -26.97
CA ALA A 24 -2.10 6.80 -25.79
C ALA A 24 -1.49 6.08 -24.59
N VAL A 25 -0.63 6.77 -23.86
CA VAL A 25 -0.26 6.36 -22.50
C VAL A 25 -1.56 6.50 -21.70
N VAL A 26 -2.26 5.39 -21.47
CA VAL A 26 -3.34 5.34 -20.51
C VAL A 26 -2.68 5.50 -19.17
N SER A 27 -2.62 6.73 -18.65
CA SER A 27 -2.31 6.95 -17.25
C SER A 27 -3.42 6.25 -16.48
N SER A 28 -3.14 5.11 -15.89
CA SER A 28 -4.00 4.52 -14.89
C SER A 28 -4.12 5.53 -13.75
N ALA A 29 -5.33 5.95 -13.41
CA ALA A 29 -5.52 6.75 -12.20
C ALA A 29 -4.91 5.98 -11.03
N GLY A 30 -4.15 6.67 -10.18
CA GLY A 30 -3.53 6.06 -9.02
C GLY A 30 -4.58 5.56 -8.03
N GLN A 31 -4.18 4.63 -7.20
CA GLN A 31 -5.04 4.01 -6.18
C GLN A 31 -4.85 4.69 -4.82
N VAL A 32 -5.83 4.56 -3.94
CA VAL A 32 -5.76 5.08 -2.57
C VAL A 32 -5.88 3.94 -1.57
N ALA A 33 -4.87 3.82 -0.71
CA ALA A 33 -4.88 2.95 0.45
C ALA A 33 -5.16 3.76 1.72
N VAL A 34 -5.79 3.13 2.72
CA VAL A 34 -6.03 3.75 4.03
C VAL A 34 -5.83 2.72 5.15
N TYR A 35 -5.34 3.18 6.30
CA TYR A 35 -5.33 2.40 7.54
C TYR A 35 -6.60 2.64 8.33
N TRP A 36 -7.24 1.55 8.79
CA TRP A 36 -8.47 1.55 9.59
C TRP A 36 -8.27 0.72 10.85
N GLY A 37 -8.85 1.17 11.98
CA GLY A 37 -8.90 0.39 13.22
C GLY A 37 -8.01 0.92 14.33
N GLN A 38 -7.38 2.11 14.20
CA GLN A 38 -6.57 2.74 15.24
C GLN A 38 -7.16 4.06 15.76
N GLY A 39 -8.20 4.59 15.13
CA GLY A 39 -9.08 5.60 15.70
C GLY A 39 -10.07 4.98 16.70
N SER A 40 -10.89 5.81 17.36
CA SER A 40 -12.06 5.26 18.08
C SER A 40 -13.10 4.75 17.08
N ALA A 41 -13.99 3.87 17.53
CA ALA A 41 -15.06 3.35 16.66
C ALA A 41 -15.99 4.47 16.12
N SER A 42 -16.13 5.59 16.85
CA SER A 42 -16.86 6.77 16.37
C SER A 42 -16.09 7.57 15.32
N ASP A 43 -14.76 7.60 15.39
CA ASP A 43 -13.93 8.42 14.51
C ASP A 43 -13.63 7.71 13.19
N ASP A 44 -13.27 6.41 13.24
CA ASP A 44 -13.07 5.60 12.05
C ASP A 44 -14.38 5.32 11.30
N GLY A 45 -15.48 5.21 12.03
CA GLY A 45 -16.73 4.65 11.53
C GLY A 45 -16.64 3.13 11.28
N SER A 46 -17.68 2.53 10.70
CA SER A 46 -17.63 1.11 10.36
C SER A 46 -16.67 0.82 9.19
N LEU A 47 -16.14 -0.40 9.16
CA LEU A 47 -15.32 -0.85 8.02
C LEU A 47 -16.16 -0.86 6.72
N ALA A 48 -17.43 -1.26 6.80
CA ALA A 48 -18.35 -1.25 5.67
C ALA A 48 -18.60 0.16 5.12
N ASP A 49 -18.78 1.17 6.00
CA ASP A 49 -18.94 2.57 5.57
C ASP A 49 -17.67 3.14 4.96
N THR A 50 -16.51 2.77 5.50
CA THR A 50 -15.20 3.13 4.93
C THR A 50 -15.11 2.68 3.47
N CYS A 51 -15.44 1.41 3.20
CA CYS A 51 -15.43 0.88 1.84
C CYS A 51 -16.56 1.45 0.96
N ALA A 52 -17.71 1.77 1.54
CA ALA A 52 -18.85 2.34 0.80
C ALA A 52 -18.63 3.79 0.38
N SER A 53 -17.64 4.48 0.96
CA SER A 53 -17.29 5.86 0.59
C SER A 53 -16.85 6.02 -0.86
N GLY A 54 -16.33 4.94 -1.48
CA GLY A 54 -15.74 4.97 -2.83
C GLY A 54 -14.40 5.71 -2.93
N LEU A 55 -13.80 6.03 -1.78
CA LEU A 55 -12.53 6.78 -1.73
C LEU A 55 -11.30 5.87 -1.82
N TYR A 56 -11.40 4.63 -1.37
CA TYR A 56 -10.26 3.74 -1.17
C TYR A 56 -10.32 2.49 -2.03
N ASP A 57 -9.18 2.10 -2.55
CA ASP A 57 -8.97 0.85 -3.29
C ASP A 57 -8.45 -0.26 -2.34
N PHE A 58 -7.76 0.15 -1.26
CA PHE A 58 -7.22 -0.74 -0.24
C PHE A 58 -7.58 -0.23 1.15
N VAL A 59 -7.92 -1.15 2.05
CA VAL A 59 -8.07 -0.89 3.49
C VAL A 59 -7.18 -1.86 4.25
N ASN A 60 -6.22 -1.30 4.99
CA ASN A 60 -5.34 -2.04 5.89
C ASN A 60 -5.97 -2.05 7.28
N ILE A 61 -6.39 -3.23 7.76
CA ILE A 61 -6.90 -3.40 9.13
C ILE A 61 -5.70 -3.41 10.08
N ALA A 62 -5.60 -2.41 10.91
CA ALA A 62 -4.47 -2.14 11.79
C ALA A 62 -4.84 -2.42 13.27
N PHE A 63 -4.16 -3.31 13.98
CA PHE A 63 -2.98 -4.11 13.66
C PHE A 63 -3.00 -5.48 14.36
N VAL A 64 -2.31 -6.50 13.79
CA VAL A 64 -1.72 -7.54 14.63
C VAL A 64 -0.46 -6.92 15.25
N SER A 65 -0.60 -6.38 16.46
CA SER A 65 0.37 -5.46 17.09
C SER A 65 1.40 -6.14 17.99
N ALA A 66 1.23 -7.42 18.30
CA ALA A 66 2.20 -8.18 19.09
C ALA A 66 2.38 -9.58 18.51
N PHE A 67 3.63 -9.98 18.33
CA PHE A 67 4.02 -11.32 17.84
C PHE A 67 5.51 -11.60 18.05
N GLY A 68 5.90 -12.86 18.00
CA GLY A 68 7.29 -13.30 18.06
C GLY A 68 7.95 -13.04 19.43
N ASN A 69 9.03 -12.28 19.47
CA ASN A 69 9.82 -11.93 20.67
C ASN A 69 10.50 -13.13 21.37
N GLY A 70 10.61 -14.28 20.74
CA GLY A 70 11.21 -15.49 21.32
C GLY A 70 10.42 -16.09 22.47
N ASN A 71 9.18 -15.66 22.72
CA ASN A 71 8.41 -16.03 23.92
C ASN A 71 7.29 -17.05 23.66
N GLY A 72 7.07 -17.43 22.38
CA GLY A 72 6.07 -18.40 21.98
C GLY A 72 4.61 -18.00 22.25
N GLN A 73 4.35 -16.72 22.56
CA GLN A 73 2.99 -16.26 22.75
C GLN A 73 2.28 -16.09 21.39
N PRO A 74 0.96 -16.37 21.33
CA PRO A 74 0.20 -16.17 20.12
C PRO A 74 0.16 -14.67 19.74
N PRO A 75 0.11 -14.36 18.41
CA PRO A 75 -0.08 -12.99 17.96
C PRO A 75 -1.37 -12.34 18.50
N VAL A 76 -1.31 -11.03 18.75
CA VAL A 76 -2.41 -10.26 19.34
C VAL A 76 -2.94 -9.25 18.33
N LEU A 77 -4.23 -9.35 18.00
CA LEU A 77 -4.95 -8.34 17.24
C LEU A 77 -5.38 -7.20 18.20
N ASN A 78 -5.11 -5.96 17.81
CA ASN A 78 -5.55 -4.75 18.50
C ASN A 78 -6.23 -3.82 17.50
N LEU A 79 -7.51 -3.54 17.70
CA LEU A 79 -8.33 -2.64 16.89
C LEU A 79 -8.86 -1.46 17.73
N ALA A 80 -8.05 -0.94 18.65
CA ALA A 80 -8.28 0.29 19.45
C ALA A 80 -9.70 0.43 20.02
N GLY A 81 -10.31 -0.68 20.45
CA GLY A 81 -11.64 -0.68 21.08
C GLY A 81 -12.82 -0.85 20.11
N HIS A 82 -12.58 -1.05 18.80
CA HIS A 82 -13.65 -1.45 17.87
C HIS A 82 -14.28 -2.82 18.24
N CYS A 83 -13.49 -3.69 18.82
CA CYS A 83 -13.89 -5.00 19.29
C CYS A 83 -12.88 -5.53 20.31
N ASP A 84 -13.26 -6.62 21.01
CA ASP A 84 -12.34 -7.37 21.85
C ASP A 84 -12.06 -8.74 21.19
N PRO A 85 -10.85 -8.99 20.72
CA PRO A 85 -10.50 -10.26 20.08
C PRO A 85 -10.60 -11.47 21.02
N ALA A 86 -10.29 -11.30 22.32
CA ALA A 86 -10.26 -12.40 23.27
C ALA A 86 -11.63 -13.10 23.46
N PRO A 87 -12.76 -12.38 23.64
CA PRO A 87 -14.09 -12.98 23.62
C PRO A 87 -14.65 -13.21 22.21
N GLY A 88 -13.87 -12.93 21.14
CA GLY A 88 -14.28 -13.17 19.76
C GLY A 88 -15.26 -12.15 19.18
N THR A 89 -15.39 -10.96 19.78
CA THR A 89 -16.36 -9.96 19.30
C THR A 89 -15.95 -9.34 17.96
N CYS A 90 -14.69 -9.49 17.53
CA CYS A 90 -14.21 -9.01 16.22
C CYS A 90 -14.79 -9.80 15.03
N ALA A 91 -15.39 -10.98 15.27
CA ALA A 91 -16.01 -11.78 14.22
C ALA A 91 -17.17 -11.06 13.49
N VAL A 92 -17.74 -10.01 14.10
CA VAL A 92 -18.76 -9.15 13.47
C VAL A 92 -18.26 -8.48 12.19
N PHE A 93 -16.95 -8.22 12.07
CA PHE A 93 -16.35 -7.61 10.88
C PHE A 93 -16.30 -8.54 9.66
N SER A 94 -16.65 -9.83 9.81
CA SER A 94 -16.71 -10.75 8.67
C SER A 94 -17.61 -10.24 7.55
N SER A 95 -18.80 -9.73 7.90
CA SER A 95 -19.75 -9.16 6.94
C SER A 95 -19.21 -7.89 6.27
N ASP A 96 -18.50 -7.06 7.02
CA ASP A 96 -17.94 -5.81 6.53
C ASP A 96 -16.81 -6.06 5.53
N VAL A 97 -15.89 -6.98 5.85
CA VAL A 97 -14.85 -7.41 4.92
C VAL A 97 -15.43 -7.90 3.60
N LYS A 98 -16.43 -8.78 3.65
CA LYS A 98 -17.10 -9.30 2.45
C LYS A 98 -17.81 -8.19 1.67
N SER A 99 -18.40 -7.21 2.36
CA SER A 99 -19.01 -6.02 1.74
C SER A 99 -17.98 -5.15 1.02
N CYS A 100 -16.80 -4.94 1.62
CA CYS A 100 -15.68 -4.24 1.00
C CYS A 100 -15.23 -4.93 -0.29
N GLN A 101 -14.97 -6.24 -0.20
CA GLN A 101 -14.53 -7.06 -1.33
C GLN A 101 -15.55 -7.10 -2.47
N ALA A 102 -16.85 -7.15 -2.16
CA ALA A 102 -17.93 -7.07 -3.14
C ALA A 102 -17.95 -5.73 -3.90
N ARG A 103 -17.35 -4.68 -3.34
CA ARG A 103 -17.18 -3.36 -3.99
C ARG A 103 -15.85 -3.24 -4.74
N GLY A 104 -15.02 -4.28 -4.74
CA GLY A 104 -13.69 -4.29 -5.35
C GLY A 104 -12.60 -3.71 -4.46
N VAL A 105 -12.90 -3.31 -3.22
CA VAL A 105 -11.91 -2.82 -2.25
C VAL A 105 -11.13 -4.01 -1.69
N LYS A 106 -9.81 -3.94 -1.73
CA LYS A 106 -8.92 -4.94 -1.13
C LYS A 106 -8.78 -4.70 0.36
N VAL A 107 -8.94 -5.75 1.15
CA VAL A 107 -8.84 -5.69 2.62
C VAL A 107 -7.67 -6.56 3.07
N LEU A 108 -6.70 -5.93 3.73
CA LEU A 108 -5.50 -6.60 4.20
C LEU A 108 -5.44 -6.54 5.74
N ILE A 109 -4.80 -7.54 6.34
CA ILE A 109 -4.39 -7.44 7.75
C ILE A 109 -3.00 -6.82 7.82
N SER A 110 -2.85 -5.74 8.56
CA SER A 110 -1.56 -5.12 8.81
C SER A 110 -0.94 -5.68 10.09
N ILE A 111 0.36 -5.97 10.04
CA ILE A 111 1.15 -6.46 11.17
C ILE A 111 2.17 -5.41 11.56
N GLY A 112 2.33 -5.18 12.87
CA GLY A 112 3.31 -4.24 13.40
C GLY A 112 2.69 -3.00 14.02
N GLY A 113 2.99 -1.83 13.44
CA GLY A 113 2.67 -0.51 13.96
C GLY A 113 3.73 0.07 14.89
N ALA A 114 3.49 1.27 15.42
CA ALA A 114 4.48 2.05 16.19
C ALA A 114 4.81 1.49 17.59
N THR A 115 4.09 0.48 18.10
CA THR A 115 4.34 -0.08 19.43
C THR A 115 5.43 -1.16 19.42
N PRO A 116 6.42 -1.14 20.35
CA PRO A 116 7.55 -2.07 20.33
C PRO A 116 7.20 -3.43 20.97
N THR A 117 6.08 -4.05 20.58
CA THR A 117 5.56 -5.30 21.17
C THR A 117 5.74 -6.51 20.27
N TYR A 118 6.53 -6.37 19.21
CA TYR A 118 6.78 -7.43 18.24
C TYR A 118 8.24 -7.46 17.79
N SER A 119 8.73 -8.64 17.44
CA SER A 119 9.98 -8.88 16.71
C SER A 119 9.99 -10.30 16.16
N LEU A 120 10.83 -10.57 15.17
CA LEU A 120 11.14 -11.93 14.72
C LEU A 120 12.60 -12.24 15.05
N THR A 121 12.83 -13.25 15.87
CA THR A 121 14.17 -13.61 16.37
C THR A 121 14.76 -14.82 15.65
N SER A 122 13.94 -15.51 14.83
CA SER A 122 14.35 -16.67 14.03
C SER A 122 13.47 -16.89 12.80
N ALA A 123 14.00 -17.65 11.85
CA ALA A 123 13.24 -18.10 10.69
C ALA A 123 12.05 -18.99 11.09
N ASP A 124 12.16 -19.74 12.19
CA ASP A 124 11.06 -20.57 12.69
C ASP A 124 9.91 -19.69 13.21
N GLU A 125 10.20 -18.59 13.92
CA GLU A 125 9.16 -17.62 14.30
C GLU A 125 8.49 -16.98 13.09
N ALA A 126 9.26 -16.63 12.06
CA ALA A 126 8.70 -16.08 10.82
C ALA A 126 7.75 -17.07 10.15
N ARG A 127 8.13 -18.35 10.06
CA ARG A 127 7.27 -19.41 9.52
C ARG A 127 6.02 -19.64 10.38
N ALA A 128 6.18 -19.68 11.70
CA ALA A 128 5.06 -19.81 12.62
C ALA A 128 4.06 -18.64 12.53
N LEU A 129 4.56 -17.41 12.37
CA LEU A 129 3.71 -16.24 12.12
C LEU A 129 3.00 -16.34 10.77
N ALA A 130 3.69 -16.83 9.73
CA ALA A 130 3.05 -17.08 8.43
C ALA A 130 1.92 -18.11 8.52
N ASP A 131 2.12 -19.20 9.26
CA ASP A 131 1.08 -20.21 9.54
C ASP A 131 -0.10 -19.58 10.28
N TYR A 132 0.16 -18.80 11.33
CA TYR A 132 -0.88 -18.11 12.07
C TYR A 132 -1.71 -17.16 11.19
N LEU A 133 -1.05 -16.32 10.38
CA LEU A 133 -1.73 -15.37 9.49
C LEU A 133 -2.55 -16.10 8.42
N TRP A 134 -2.00 -17.17 7.85
CA TRP A 134 -2.70 -18.03 6.90
C TRP A 134 -3.98 -18.63 7.49
N ASP A 135 -3.88 -19.23 8.68
CA ASP A 135 -5.00 -19.93 9.30
C ASP A 135 -6.07 -19.00 9.86
N ASN A 136 -5.69 -17.84 10.35
CA ASN A 136 -6.61 -16.95 11.06
C ASN A 136 -7.18 -15.82 10.21
N PHE A 137 -6.52 -15.41 9.13
CA PHE A 137 -6.97 -14.25 8.32
C PHE A 137 -7.10 -14.57 6.83
N LEU A 138 -6.35 -15.54 6.32
CA LEU A 138 -6.31 -15.87 4.89
C LEU A 138 -7.08 -17.18 4.60
N GLY A 139 -6.57 -17.99 3.64
CA GLY A 139 -7.26 -19.17 3.12
C GLY A 139 -7.18 -20.45 3.97
N GLY A 140 -6.47 -20.40 5.10
CA GLY A 140 -6.32 -21.54 6.00
C GLY A 140 -7.54 -21.79 6.90
N SER A 141 -7.35 -22.56 7.96
CA SER A 141 -8.43 -22.95 8.86
C SER A 141 -8.01 -22.88 10.32
N SER A 142 -8.80 -22.15 11.11
CA SER A 142 -8.64 -22.05 12.57
C SER A 142 -10.03 -22.11 13.23
N PRO A 143 -10.15 -22.76 14.42
CA PRO A 143 -11.41 -22.80 15.15
C PRO A 143 -11.83 -21.43 15.73
N SER A 144 -10.91 -20.47 15.77
CA SER A 144 -11.12 -19.17 16.41
C SER A 144 -10.55 -18.03 15.57
N ARG A 145 -10.99 -17.92 14.31
CA ARG A 145 -10.57 -16.82 13.42
C ARG A 145 -11.05 -15.49 14.00
N PRO A 146 -10.13 -14.51 14.23
CA PRO A 146 -10.51 -13.24 14.88
C PRO A 146 -11.59 -12.44 14.12
N LEU A 147 -11.52 -12.42 12.79
CA LEU A 147 -12.48 -11.72 11.93
C LEU A 147 -13.55 -12.68 11.34
N GLY A 148 -13.87 -13.75 12.07
CA GLY A 148 -14.86 -14.74 11.65
C GLY A 148 -14.44 -15.52 10.41
N ASP A 149 -15.39 -15.82 9.52
CA ASP A 149 -15.16 -16.60 8.29
C ASP A 149 -14.69 -15.76 7.08
N ALA A 150 -14.39 -14.46 7.27
CA ALA A 150 -13.83 -13.63 6.23
C ALA A 150 -12.42 -14.12 5.84
N VAL A 151 -12.14 -14.09 4.54
CA VAL A 151 -10.81 -14.35 3.96
C VAL A 151 -10.30 -13.03 3.41
N LEU A 152 -9.21 -12.51 4.01
CA LEU A 152 -8.63 -11.24 3.58
C LEU A 152 -7.82 -11.39 2.28
N ASP A 153 -7.61 -10.28 1.57
CA ASP A 153 -6.89 -10.26 0.29
C ASP A 153 -5.37 -10.38 0.46
N GLY A 154 -4.83 -10.17 1.66
CA GLY A 154 -3.38 -10.25 1.90
C GLY A 154 -2.92 -9.76 3.26
N VAL A 155 -1.61 -9.55 3.36
CA VAL A 155 -0.92 -9.09 4.56
C VAL A 155 -0.12 -7.83 4.23
N ASP A 156 -0.25 -6.83 5.08
CA ASP A 156 0.53 -5.60 5.06
C ASP A 156 1.58 -5.65 6.18
N PHE A 157 2.81 -5.22 5.88
CA PHE A 157 3.95 -5.19 6.79
C PHE A 157 4.23 -3.74 7.18
N ASP A 158 3.72 -3.32 8.33
CA ASP A 158 3.99 -2.00 8.92
C ASP A 158 4.97 -2.13 10.09
N ILE A 159 6.22 -2.44 9.77
CA ILE A 159 7.26 -2.75 10.73
C ILE A 159 8.08 -1.49 11.03
N GLU A 160 7.82 -0.88 12.18
CA GLU A 160 8.44 0.37 12.60
C GLU A 160 9.39 0.21 13.80
N GLN A 161 9.37 -0.95 14.45
CA GLN A 161 10.10 -1.21 15.68
C GLN A 161 10.83 -2.56 15.61
N GLY A 162 11.71 -2.80 16.60
CA GLY A 162 12.48 -4.05 16.69
C GLY A 162 13.62 -4.10 15.67
N GLY A 163 14.10 -5.29 15.37
CA GLY A 163 15.15 -5.53 14.38
C GLY A 163 14.60 -5.79 12.98
N ALA A 164 15.48 -5.74 11.97
CA ALA A 164 15.17 -6.06 10.58
C ALA A 164 15.06 -7.59 10.32
N GLY A 165 15.18 -8.42 11.36
CA GLY A 165 15.37 -9.86 11.21
C GLY A 165 14.12 -10.61 10.70
N TYR A 166 14.33 -11.47 9.69
CA TYR A 166 13.42 -12.51 9.24
C TYR A 166 12.08 -12.06 8.61
N TYR A 167 11.90 -10.77 8.27
CA TYR A 167 10.71 -10.32 7.54
C TYR A 167 10.75 -10.74 6.06
N ASP A 168 11.92 -10.94 5.48
CA ASP A 168 12.08 -11.57 4.17
C ASP A 168 11.67 -13.05 4.20
N GLU A 169 12.01 -13.79 5.26
CA GLU A 169 11.59 -15.17 5.46
C GLU A 169 10.06 -15.25 5.66
N LEU A 170 9.47 -14.32 6.43
CA LEU A 170 8.02 -14.22 6.58
C LEU A 170 7.33 -13.98 5.22
N ALA A 171 7.85 -13.06 4.41
CA ALA A 171 7.32 -12.77 3.08
C ALA A 171 7.39 -14.02 2.17
N ARG A 172 8.51 -14.73 2.16
CA ARG A 172 8.67 -15.99 1.41
C ARG A 172 7.71 -17.08 1.89
N ALA A 173 7.56 -17.23 3.21
CA ALA A 173 6.67 -18.22 3.79
C ALA A 173 5.20 -17.91 3.43
N LEU A 174 4.75 -16.67 3.53
CA LEU A 174 3.40 -16.25 3.11
C LEU A 174 3.18 -16.46 1.61
N SER A 175 4.11 -16.02 0.77
CA SER A 175 4.01 -16.17 -0.67
C SER A 175 3.90 -17.65 -1.09
N SER A 176 4.59 -18.55 -0.40
CA SER A 176 4.53 -19.98 -0.69
C SER A 176 3.20 -20.64 -0.26
N ARG A 177 2.55 -20.11 0.79
CA ARG A 177 1.26 -20.63 1.30
C ARG A 177 0.07 -20.09 0.53
N CYS A 178 0.13 -18.83 0.14
CA CYS A 178 -0.99 -18.12 -0.45
C CYS A 178 -0.69 -17.66 -1.86
N THR A 179 -0.99 -18.50 -2.83
CA THR A 179 -0.93 -18.09 -4.24
C THR A 179 -2.02 -17.04 -4.52
N GLY A 180 -1.61 -15.82 -4.86
CA GLY A 180 -2.52 -14.72 -5.19
C GLY A 180 -2.88 -13.79 -4.03
N CYS A 181 -2.40 -14.03 -2.80
CA CYS A 181 -2.46 -13.03 -1.74
C CYS A 181 -1.56 -11.84 -2.05
N LEU A 182 -2.03 -10.65 -1.70
CA LEU A 182 -1.22 -9.45 -1.76
C LEU A 182 -0.25 -9.42 -0.58
N LEU A 183 1.00 -9.13 -0.84
CA LEU A 183 1.96 -8.70 0.18
C LEU A 183 2.24 -7.23 -0.05
N THR A 184 2.08 -6.43 0.99
CA THR A 184 2.31 -4.99 0.96
C THR A 184 3.20 -4.56 2.12
N ALA A 185 3.85 -3.41 2.00
CA ALA A 185 4.78 -2.94 3.00
C ALA A 185 4.66 -1.42 3.20
N ALA A 186 4.79 -0.97 4.44
CA ALA A 186 4.76 0.44 4.85
C ALA A 186 6.10 0.90 5.44
N PRO A 187 7.19 0.89 4.66
CA PRO A 187 8.50 1.34 5.15
C PRO A 187 8.50 2.83 5.47
N GLN A 188 9.43 3.25 6.34
CA GLN A 188 9.78 4.65 6.53
C GLN A 188 10.47 5.21 5.28
N CYS A 189 10.39 6.52 5.04
CA CYS A 189 10.94 7.12 3.81
C CYS A 189 12.48 7.13 3.65
N PRO A 190 13.34 6.98 4.65
CA PRO A 190 14.77 6.80 4.40
C PRO A 190 15.06 5.53 3.57
N TRP A 191 15.87 5.68 2.52
CA TRP A 191 16.24 4.56 1.65
C TRP A 191 17.65 4.04 1.93
N PRO A 192 17.88 2.70 2.04
CA PRO A 192 16.86 1.68 2.26
C PRO A 192 16.24 1.79 3.67
N ASP A 193 15.00 1.30 3.82
CA ASP A 193 14.37 1.19 5.14
C ASP A 193 15.14 0.19 6.03
N THR A 194 15.28 0.51 7.32
CA THR A 194 16.07 -0.28 8.26
C THR A 194 15.40 -1.58 8.70
N HIS A 195 14.07 -1.66 8.62
CA HIS A 195 13.30 -2.82 9.06
C HIS A 195 12.85 -3.70 7.87
N LEU A 196 12.39 -3.10 6.79
CA LEU A 196 11.78 -3.79 5.67
C LEU A 196 12.64 -3.84 4.40
N GLY A 197 13.81 -3.17 4.39
CA GLY A 197 14.63 -3.06 3.20
C GLY A 197 15.01 -4.41 2.58
N ASP A 198 15.37 -5.40 3.39
CA ASP A 198 15.72 -6.74 2.89
C ASP A 198 14.48 -7.55 2.47
N ALA A 199 13.36 -7.38 3.18
CA ALA A 199 12.10 -8.00 2.79
C ALA A 199 11.61 -7.47 1.42
N ILE A 200 11.65 -6.16 1.21
CA ILE A 200 11.24 -5.51 -0.06
C ILE A 200 12.11 -5.97 -1.23
N LYS A 201 13.41 -6.16 -1.03
CA LYS A 201 14.34 -6.67 -2.05
C LYS A 201 14.01 -8.09 -2.55
N THR A 202 13.17 -8.84 -1.82
CA THR A 202 12.70 -10.16 -2.30
C THR A 202 11.89 -10.09 -3.59
N GLY A 203 11.32 -8.92 -3.93
CA GLY A 203 10.42 -8.73 -5.08
C GLY A 203 9.04 -9.37 -4.90
N LEU A 204 8.66 -9.73 -3.67
CA LEU A 204 7.37 -10.36 -3.36
C LEU A 204 6.25 -9.35 -3.05
N PHE A 205 6.61 -8.09 -2.82
CA PHE A 205 5.65 -7.05 -2.48
C PHE A 205 5.05 -6.41 -3.71
N SER A 206 3.73 -6.46 -3.83
CA SER A 206 2.99 -5.87 -4.94
C SER A 206 2.77 -4.36 -4.78
N HIS A 207 2.72 -3.87 -3.54
CA HIS A 207 2.51 -2.46 -3.21
C HIS A 207 3.40 -2.08 -2.01
N VAL A 208 4.01 -0.90 -2.11
CA VAL A 208 4.91 -0.37 -1.08
C VAL A 208 4.46 1.06 -0.79
N TRP A 209 3.78 1.27 0.34
CA TRP A 209 3.32 2.58 0.80
C TRP A 209 4.34 3.23 1.72
N VAL A 210 5.25 3.97 1.11
CA VAL A 210 6.35 4.61 1.82
C VAL A 210 5.82 5.76 2.67
N GLN A 211 6.12 5.76 3.97
CA GLN A 211 5.69 6.78 4.92
C GLN A 211 6.54 8.06 4.80
N PHE A 212 6.12 9.03 3.98
CA PHE A 212 6.81 10.32 3.79
C PHE A 212 6.48 11.34 4.87
N TYR A 213 6.49 10.89 6.14
CA TYR A 213 6.22 11.70 7.32
C TYR A 213 7.04 11.20 8.51
N ASN A 214 7.11 11.99 9.59
CA ASN A 214 7.87 11.71 10.81
C ASN A 214 9.39 11.50 10.60
N ASN A 215 9.94 11.88 9.44
CA ASN A 215 11.35 11.74 9.06
C ASN A 215 11.82 12.98 8.30
N GLN A 216 12.41 13.95 8.98
CA GLN A 216 12.80 15.26 8.42
C GLN A 216 13.69 15.18 7.18
N GLN A 217 14.49 14.13 7.05
CA GLN A 217 15.43 13.96 5.95
C GLN A 217 14.79 13.55 4.60
N CYS A 218 13.54 13.11 4.61
CA CYS A 218 12.86 12.57 3.43
C CYS A 218 11.37 12.90 3.35
N GLN A 219 10.86 13.71 4.26
CA GLN A 219 9.48 14.20 4.23
C GLN A 219 9.38 15.57 3.55
N TYR A 220 8.14 15.99 3.28
CA TYR A 220 7.84 17.36 2.86
C TYR A 220 8.12 18.34 4.01
N ALA A 221 8.78 19.45 3.70
CA ALA A 221 8.86 20.61 4.57
C ALA A 221 8.02 21.75 3.97
N PRO A 222 7.38 22.61 4.79
CA PRO A 222 6.51 23.68 4.27
C PRO A 222 7.21 24.54 3.22
N GLY A 223 6.70 24.48 1.97
CA GLY A 223 7.23 25.18 0.81
C GLY A 223 8.45 24.52 0.15
N ASP A 224 8.87 23.33 0.59
CA ASP A 224 10.01 22.60 0.01
C ASP A 224 9.73 21.10 -0.06
N ALA A 225 9.56 20.58 -1.27
CA ALA A 225 9.36 19.16 -1.55
C ALA A 225 10.67 18.42 -1.92
N SER A 226 11.81 19.08 -1.95
CA SER A 226 13.06 18.55 -2.52
C SER A 226 13.54 17.28 -1.82
N SER A 227 13.44 17.20 -0.49
CA SER A 227 13.80 16.01 0.27
C SER A 227 12.88 14.83 -0.02
N LEU A 228 11.56 15.08 -0.10
CA LEU A 228 10.56 14.08 -0.49
C LEU A 228 10.82 13.58 -1.92
N GLU A 229 11.00 14.46 -2.88
CA GLU A 229 11.23 14.11 -4.28
C GLU A 229 12.54 13.30 -4.47
N SER A 230 13.59 13.68 -3.74
CA SER A 230 14.85 12.93 -3.74
C SER A 230 14.67 11.51 -3.20
N ALA A 231 13.97 11.35 -2.08
CA ALA A 231 13.69 10.03 -1.53
C ALA A 231 12.70 9.23 -2.42
N TRP A 232 11.70 9.88 -3.01
CA TRP A 232 10.79 9.26 -3.97
C TRP A 232 11.54 8.64 -5.15
N ALA A 233 12.51 9.37 -5.72
CA ALA A 233 13.33 8.85 -6.81
C ALA A 233 14.15 7.61 -6.40
N GLN A 234 14.65 7.56 -5.16
CA GLN A 234 15.35 6.37 -4.64
C GLN A 234 14.40 5.18 -4.48
N TRP A 235 13.22 5.40 -3.91
CA TRP A 235 12.20 4.36 -3.71
C TRP A 235 11.71 3.78 -5.03
N THR A 236 11.37 4.62 -6.00
CA THR A 236 10.85 4.16 -7.30
C THR A 236 11.92 3.47 -8.15
N ALA A 237 13.19 3.84 -7.99
CA ALA A 237 14.30 3.13 -8.63
C ALA A 237 14.68 1.81 -7.92
N GLY A 238 14.48 1.73 -6.61
CA GLY A 238 14.97 0.64 -5.78
C GLY A 238 13.97 -0.48 -5.51
N VAL A 239 12.66 -0.24 -5.61
CA VAL A 239 11.63 -1.27 -5.41
C VAL A 239 11.58 -2.20 -6.62
N PRO A 240 11.80 -3.54 -6.42
CA PRO A 240 11.76 -4.50 -7.52
C PRO A 240 10.37 -4.62 -8.15
N SER A 241 10.32 -4.82 -9.46
CA SER A 241 9.08 -5.22 -10.16
C SER A 241 8.56 -6.56 -9.61
N PRO A 242 7.24 -6.75 -9.44
CA PRO A 242 6.14 -5.89 -9.91
C PRO A 242 5.66 -4.84 -8.90
N GLY A 243 6.46 -4.50 -7.88
CA GLY A 243 6.06 -3.59 -6.81
C GLY A 243 5.75 -2.17 -7.29
N ASN A 244 4.55 -1.69 -6.96
CA ASN A 244 4.16 -0.29 -7.13
C ASN A 244 4.47 0.51 -5.86
N VAL A 245 4.94 1.74 -6.03
CA VAL A 245 5.29 2.65 -4.93
C VAL A 245 4.18 3.66 -4.72
N PHE A 246 3.75 3.81 -3.48
CA PHE A 246 2.73 4.76 -3.06
C PHE A 246 3.32 5.85 -2.17
N LEU A 247 2.84 7.06 -2.36
CA LEU A 247 3.18 8.19 -1.50
C LEU A 247 2.33 8.11 -0.22
N GLY A 248 2.91 7.66 0.89
CA GLY A 248 2.24 7.58 2.20
C GLY A 248 2.23 8.94 2.88
N LEU A 249 1.04 9.39 3.30
CA LEU A 249 0.77 10.74 3.81
C LEU A 249 -0.08 10.71 5.07
N PRO A 250 0.12 11.65 6.00
CA PRO A 250 -0.83 11.88 7.08
C PRO A 250 -2.10 12.54 6.53
N ALA A 251 -3.27 12.01 6.89
CA ALA A 251 -4.56 12.51 6.40
C ALA A 251 -5.03 13.82 7.11
N ALA A 252 -4.29 14.29 8.09
CA ALA A 252 -4.47 15.57 8.75
C ALA A 252 -3.15 16.05 9.36
N GLU A 253 -3.02 17.35 9.64
CA GLU A 253 -1.80 17.93 10.22
C GLU A 253 -1.39 17.25 11.53
N GLY A 254 -2.34 16.90 12.40
CA GLY A 254 -2.08 16.22 13.67
C GLY A 254 -1.86 14.70 13.57
N ALA A 255 -1.90 14.10 12.38
CA ALA A 255 -1.72 12.65 12.21
C ALA A 255 -0.24 12.22 12.23
N ALA A 256 0.69 13.17 12.01
CA ALA A 256 2.15 12.95 12.08
C ALA A 256 2.78 13.94 13.06
N GLN A 257 3.36 13.43 14.16
CA GLN A 257 3.85 14.27 15.25
C GLN A 257 5.14 15.02 14.91
N SER A 258 5.95 14.49 14.00
CA SER A 258 7.25 15.07 13.61
C SER A 258 7.21 15.70 12.20
N GLY A 259 6.02 15.94 11.64
CA GLY A 259 5.83 16.64 10.38
C GLY A 259 5.63 15.73 9.17
N GLY A 260 5.62 16.34 7.98
CA GLY A 260 5.37 15.66 6.70
C GLY A 260 3.94 15.82 6.18
N TYR A 261 3.07 16.56 6.90
CA TYR A 261 1.74 16.89 6.36
C TYR A 261 1.87 17.83 5.16
N ILE A 262 1.10 17.54 4.13
CA ILE A 262 0.98 18.33 2.91
C ILE A 262 -0.50 18.68 2.75
N ASP A 263 -0.86 19.94 2.72
CA ASP A 263 -2.25 20.30 2.46
C ASP A 263 -2.70 19.86 1.06
N ALA A 264 -4.01 19.66 0.89
CA ALA A 264 -4.55 19.09 -0.34
C ALA A 264 -4.25 19.93 -1.60
N ASP A 265 -4.19 21.27 -1.48
CA ASP A 265 -3.89 22.14 -2.62
C ASP A 265 -2.42 22.05 -3.02
N THR A 266 -1.52 22.04 -2.07
CA THR A 266 -0.08 21.83 -2.29
C THR A 266 0.19 20.43 -2.85
N LEU A 267 -0.47 19.40 -2.30
CA LEU A 267 -0.33 18.04 -2.82
C LEU A 267 -0.73 17.98 -4.31
N ARG A 268 -1.90 18.50 -4.66
CA ARG A 268 -2.42 18.46 -6.04
C ARG A 268 -1.63 19.30 -7.02
N SER A 269 -1.17 20.48 -6.59
CA SER A 269 -0.55 21.46 -7.51
C SER A 269 0.96 21.30 -7.64
N GLN A 270 1.63 20.71 -6.66
CA GLN A 270 3.09 20.67 -6.62
C GLN A 270 3.64 19.22 -6.54
N VAL A 271 3.19 18.43 -5.55
CA VAL A 271 3.82 17.14 -5.25
C VAL A 271 3.36 16.04 -6.19
N LEU A 272 2.04 15.86 -6.40
CA LEU A 272 1.54 14.82 -7.31
C LEU A 272 2.11 14.94 -8.73
N PRO A 273 2.15 16.14 -9.35
CA PRO A 273 2.77 16.28 -10.68
C PRO A 273 4.23 15.88 -10.74
N ALA A 274 4.98 15.99 -9.64
CA ALA A 274 6.38 15.59 -9.58
C ALA A 274 6.58 14.07 -9.42
N VAL A 275 5.64 13.38 -8.74
CA VAL A 275 5.81 11.96 -8.38
C VAL A 275 5.07 10.99 -9.33
N GLN A 276 3.99 11.40 -9.95
CA GLN A 276 3.14 10.56 -10.84
C GLN A 276 3.84 10.07 -12.11
N GLY A 277 4.94 10.71 -12.51
CA GLY A 277 5.71 10.33 -13.69
C GLY A 277 6.55 9.05 -13.53
N ALA A 278 6.66 8.49 -12.33
CA ALA A 278 7.40 7.26 -12.10
C ALA A 278 6.65 6.05 -12.69
N ALA A 279 7.37 5.16 -13.38
CA ALA A 279 6.77 4.02 -14.09
C ALA A 279 6.03 3.04 -13.16
N ASN A 280 6.43 2.98 -11.89
CA ASN A 280 5.83 2.18 -10.83
C ASN A 280 5.06 3.03 -9.80
N TYR A 281 4.61 4.23 -10.18
CA TYR A 281 3.69 5.00 -9.35
C TYR A 281 2.39 4.22 -9.15
N GLY A 282 2.01 3.97 -7.90
CA GLY A 282 0.80 3.22 -7.56
C GLY A 282 -0.34 4.11 -7.06
N GLY A 283 -0.02 5.27 -6.47
CA GLY A 283 -1.01 6.14 -5.86
C GLY A 283 -0.56 6.74 -4.54
N ILE A 284 -1.51 6.90 -3.61
CA ILE A 284 -1.25 7.40 -2.26
C ILE A 284 -1.73 6.42 -1.20
N MET A 285 -1.12 6.47 0.00
CA MET A 285 -1.62 5.82 1.21
C MET A 285 -1.88 6.88 2.28
N LEU A 286 -2.94 6.71 3.06
CA LEU A 286 -3.34 7.66 4.09
C LEU A 286 -3.27 7.05 5.50
N TRP A 287 -2.56 7.71 6.37
CA TRP A 287 -2.57 7.53 7.81
C TRP A 287 -3.41 8.64 8.45
N ASP A 288 -4.60 8.40 8.89
CA ASP A 288 -5.44 7.20 8.86
C ASP A 288 -6.90 7.54 8.57
N ARG A 289 -7.78 6.54 8.62
CA ARG A 289 -9.22 6.70 8.34
C ARG A 289 -9.91 7.69 9.27
N ALA A 290 -9.60 7.66 10.57
CA ALA A 290 -10.20 8.59 11.54
C ALA A 290 -9.88 10.05 11.19
N ARG A 291 -8.62 10.32 10.86
CA ARG A 291 -8.14 11.66 10.45
C ARG A 291 -8.71 12.06 9.11
N ASP A 292 -8.79 11.13 8.16
CA ASP A 292 -9.40 11.39 6.86
C ASP A 292 -10.91 11.66 6.95
N ALA A 293 -11.63 10.90 7.80
CA ALA A 293 -13.04 11.16 8.05
C ALA A 293 -13.30 12.57 8.61
N ALA A 294 -12.43 13.02 9.51
CA ALA A 294 -12.55 14.33 10.13
C ALA A 294 -12.16 15.48 9.21
N SER A 295 -11.12 15.31 8.38
CA SER A 295 -10.54 16.35 7.52
C SER A 295 -11.17 16.42 6.12
N GLY A 296 -11.67 15.31 5.60
CA GLY A 296 -12.07 15.15 4.21
C GLY A 296 -10.90 15.16 3.21
N TYR A 297 -9.67 14.88 3.69
CA TYR A 297 -8.46 14.96 2.88
C TYR A 297 -8.51 14.02 1.67
N GLY A 298 -8.85 12.75 1.89
CA GLY A 298 -8.95 11.74 0.82
C GLY A 298 -9.93 12.15 -0.26
N SER A 299 -11.11 12.70 0.10
CA SER A 299 -12.09 13.19 -0.88
C SER A 299 -11.58 14.39 -1.67
N SER A 300 -10.74 15.24 -1.06
CA SER A 300 -10.16 16.41 -1.69
C SER A 300 -9.09 16.08 -2.73
N VAL A 301 -8.41 14.93 -2.58
CA VAL A 301 -7.27 14.56 -3.44
C VAL A 301 -7.55 13.39 -4.40
N ARG A 302 -8.56 12.55 -4.12
CA ARG A 302 -8.88 11.31 -4.85
C ARG A 302 -8.94 11.51 -6.38
N GLY A 303 -9.50 12.61 -6.83
CA GLY A 303 -9.65 12.90 -8.26
C GLY A 303 -8.35 13.29 -8.99
N ASN A 304 -7.26 13.45 -8.27
CA ASN A 304 -5.96 13.85 -8.79
C ASN A 304 -4.88 12.76 -8.63
N VAL A 305 -5.19 11.68 -7.93
CA VAL A 305 -4.27 10.56 -7.68
C VAL A 305 -4.12 9.67 -8.89
#